data_9d37b7b15625bbc3ad1e6de1c3144f31
#
_entry.id   9d37b7b15625bbc3ad1e6de1c3144f31
#
_cell.length_a   1.000
_cell.length_b   1.000
_cell.length_c   1.000
_cell.angle_alpha   90.00
_cell.angle_beta   90.00
_cell.angle_gamma   90.00
#
_symmetry.space_group_name_H-M   'P 1'
#
loop_
_entity.id
_entity.type
_entity.pdbx_description
1 polymer ?
#
loop_
_entity_poly.entity_id
_entity_poly.type
_entity_poly.pdbx_seq_one_letter_code
_entity_poly.pdbx_strand_id
1 'polypeptide(L)'
;MLKYILTITLTFGMLTTGAKAEDKPELVIYTYDSFASEWGPGPQIKAEFEKTCNCVVTFVGLDSSVGVLGRIQLEGGSSKADIALGLDTSLTSIAAKTDLFLPHNLETRGKLALPDDVGFWDDPYFVPFDWGYFAFNYDKNRLANAPSSFDELLADNDLKIVIQDPRTATPGLGLMLWVNAVYGEQAPEIWAKLAPKLVTVTKGWWDAYSMFLEGEADMVLSYSTSPAYHLIAEEKDHYAAAGFAEGHYMQVEVAGVLKSSKKPALARLFLQKLMEKEMQSILPTTNWMYPAAASGDVPEGFGDLINPAKSHLFSPEVVAQNRDQWVKDWVEGLSQ
;
A
#
# COMPACT_ATOMS: atom_id res chain seq x y z
N MET A 1 -17.13 94.40 6.16
CA MET A 1 -16.70 93.37 7.14
C MET A 1 -17.19 92.04 6.65
N LEU A 2 -16.25 91.28 6.04
CA LEU A 2 -16.53 90.00 5.43
C LEU A 2 -15.91 88.91 6.31
N LYS A 3 -16.74 88.05 6.95
CA LYS A 3 -16.31 86.98 7.82
C LYS A 3 -16.07 85.73 6.95
N TYR A 4 -14.86 85.26 6.87
CA TYR A 4 -14.47 83.93 6.25
C TYR A 4 -14.75 82.88 7.31
N ILE A 5 -15.60 81.87 6.97
CA ILE A 5 -15.79 80.65 7.74
C ILE A 5 -14.88 79.60 7.12
N LEU A 6 -13.90 79.12 7.90
CA LEU A 6 -12.98 78.08 7.50
C LEU A 6 -13.61 76.72 7.90
N THR A 7 -14.07 75.94 6.92
CA THR A 7 -14.58 74.59 7.13
C THR A 7 -13.43 73.60 7.09
N ILE A 8 -13.11 72.98 8.25
CA ILE A 8 -12.09 71.93 8.33
C ILE A 8 -12.82 70.57 8.06
N THR A 9 -12.53 69.97 6.90
CA THR A 9 -13.00 68.61 6.55
C THR A 9 -12.03 67.58 7.15
N LEU A 10 -12.48 66.86 8.18
CA LEU A 10 -11.71 65.79 8.79
C LEU A 10 -11.93 64.52 7.93
N THR A 11 -10.92 64.14 7.13
CA THR A 11 -10.87 62.89 6.37
C THR A 11 -10.48 61.76 7.31
N PHE A 12 -11.43 60.90 7.67
CA PHE A 12 -11.22 59.69 8.45
C PHE A 12 -10.69 58.59 7.49
N GLY A 13 -9.37 58.41 7.44
CA GLY A 13 -8.75 57.33 6.68
C GLY A 13 -9.06 55.98 7.34
N MET A 14 -9.96 55.19 6.74
CA MET A 14 -10.13 53.76 7.11
C MET A 14 -8.86 52.99 6.68
N LEU A 15 -8.00 52.68 7.64
CA LEU A 15 -6.97 51.64 7.48
C LEU A 15 -7.66 50.28 7.42
N THR A 16 -7.92 49.78 6.20
CA THR A 16 -8.26 48.39 5.99
C THR A 16 -6.96 47.55 6.14
N THR A 17 -6.77 47.03 7.34
CA THR A 17 -5.80 45.93 7.52
C THR A 17 -6.33 44.71 6.75
N GLY A 18 -5.87 44.55 5.52
CA GLY A 18 -6.07 43.33 4.77
C GLY A 18 -5.47 42.18 5.59
N ALA A 19 -6.31 41.37 6.21
CA ALA A 19 -5.87 40.08 6.76
C ALA A 19 -5.28 39.30 5.61
N LYS A 20 -3.94 39.13 5.61
CA LYS A 20 -3.27 38.19 4.72
C LYS A 20 -3.86 36.82 5.04
N ALA A 21 -4.52 36.20 4.09
CA ALA A 21 -4.93 34.81 4.25
C ALA A 21 -3.64 34.03 4.59
N GLU A 22 -3.59 33.47 5.78
CA GLU A 22 -2.47 32.66 6.20
C GLU A 22 -2.45 31.42 5.29
N ASP A 23 -1.37 31.23 4.54
CA ASP A 23 -1.24 30.08 3.65
C ASP A 23 -1.36 28.80 4.50
N LYS A 24 -2.34 27.95 4.18
CA LYS A 24 -2.55 26.71 4.90
C LYS A 24 -1.30 25.85 4.82
N PRO A 25 -0.88 25.19 5.91
CA PRO A 25 0.27 24.28 5.87
C PRO A 25 0.00 23.13 4.89
N GLU A 26 0.97 22.84 4.04
CA GLU A 26 0.93 21.71 3.11
C GLU A 26 1.53 20.47 3.78
N LEU A 27 0.82 19.34 3.79
CA LEU A 27 1.29 18.02 4.23
C LEU A 27 1.64 17.20 3.00
N VAL A 28 2.92 16.88 2.79
CA VAL A 28 3.41 16.11 1.65
C VAL A 28 3.57 14.65 2.05
N ILE A 29 2.92 13.76 1.30
CA ILE A 29 2.90 12.31 1.55
C ILE A 29 3.45 11.59 0.32
N TYR A 30 4.55 10.85 0.49
CA TYR A 30 5.04 9.94 -0.54
C TYR A 30 4.33 8.60 -0.41
N THR A 31 3.79 8.13 -1.52
CA THR A 31 3.03 6.88 -1.59
C THR A 31 3.20 6.22 -2.96
N TYR A 32 2.59 5.07 -3.19
CA TYR A 32 2.61 4.42 -4.51
C TYR A 32 1.53 5.00 -5.44
N ASP A 33 1.76 4.88 -6.77
CA ASP A 33 0.95 5.53 -7.80
C ASP A 33 -0.54 5.19 -7.72
N SER A 34 -0.88 3.92 -7.51
CA SER A 34 -2.28 3.49 -7.44
C SER A 34 -3.01 4.10 -6.24
N PHE A 35 -2.32 4.32 -5.09
CA PHE A 35 -2.91 5.03 -3.95
C PHE A 35 -3.21 6.49 -4.27
N ALA A 36 -2.28 7.16 -4.97
CA ALA A 36 -2.37 8.59 -5.31
C ALA A 36 -3.29 8.88 -6.50
N SER A 37 -3.64 7.89 -7.30
CA SER A 37 -4.45 8.03 -8.52
C SER A 37 -5.87 8.52 -8.23
N GLU A 38 -6.56 9.01 -9.27
CA GLU A 38 -7.94 9.49 -9.13
C GLU A 38 -8.94 8.39 -8.70
N TRP A 39 -8.65 7.13 -9.05
CA TRP A 39 -9.45 5.96 -8.65
C TRP A 39 -9.00 5.30 -7.35
N GLY A 40 -7.83 5.67 -6.84
CA GLY A 40 -7.28 5.16 -5.58
C GLY A 40 -7.87 5.87 -4.34
N PRO A 41 -7.42 5.48 -3.14
CA PRO A 41 -7.93 6.03 -1.88
C PRO A 41 -7.48 7.47 -1.61
N GLY A 42 -6.36 7.90 -2.22
CA GLY A 42 -5.75 9.21 -1.95
C GLY A 42 -6.71 10.39 -2.02
N PRO A 43 -7.50 10.58 -3.09
CA PRO A 43 -8.44 11.71 -3.21
C PRO A 43 -9.49 11.75 -2.08
N GLN A 44 -10.05 10.61 -1.69
CA GLN A 44 -11.07 10.54 -0.64
C GLN A 44 -10.44 10.76 0.75
N ILE A 45 -9.28 10.15 1.03
CA ILE A 45 -8.53 10.35 2.27
C ILE A 45 -8.10 11.81 2.42
N LYS A 46 -7.60 12.44 1.34
CA LYS A 46 -7.28 13.86 1.30
C LYS A 46 -8.51 14.71 1.68
N ALA A 47 -9.62 14.48 1.00
CA ALA A 47 -10.85 15.25 1.23
C ALA A 47 -11.35 15.09 2.67
N GLU A 48 -11.24 13.88 3.24
CA GLU A 48 -11.64 13.62 4.63
C GLU A 48 -10.72 14.34 5.64
N PHE A 49 -9.41 14.25 5.46
CA PHE A 49 -8.46 14.90 6.37
C PHE A 49 -8.53 16.41 6.32
N GLU A 50 -8.67 17.00 5.13
CA GLU A 50 -8.75 18.45 4.93
C GLU A 50 -9.98 19.09 5.57
N LYS A 51 -11.04 18.33 5.89
CA LYS A 51 -12.20 18.83 6.67
C LYS A 51 -11.81 19.28 8.08
N THR A 52 -10.77 18.69 8.66
CA THR A 52 -10.43 18.86 10.08
C THR A 52 -9.07 19.50 10.34
N CYS A 53 -8.11 19.40 9.42
CA CYS A 53 -6.72 19.80 9.67
C CYS A 53 -6.42 21.29 9.40
N ASN A 54 -7.31 22.01 8.72
CA ASN A 54 -7.00 23.35 8.17
C ASN A 54 -5.69 23.37 7.39
N CYS A 55 -5.41 22.34 6.61
CA CYS A 55 -4.20 22.12 5.83
C CYS A 55 -4.53 21.79 4.39
N VAL A 56 -3.49 21.61 3.55
CA VAL A 56 -3.57 21.00 2.20
C VAL A 56 -2.75 19.73 2.20
N VAL A 57 -3.31 18.63 1.70
CA VAL A 57 -2.60 17.35 1.51
C VAL A 57 -2.15 17.23 0.08
N THR A 58 -0.88 16.88 -0.13
CA THR A 58 -0.30 16.59 -1.44
C THR A 58 0.27 15.18 -1.45
N PHE A 59 -0.33 14.28 -2.22
CA PHE A 59 0.23 12.97 -2.49
C PHE A 59 1.23 13.04 -3.64
N VAL A 60 2.36 12.38 -3.47
CA VAL A 60 3.37 12.18 -4.52
C VAL A 60 3.47 10.70 -4.79
N GLY A 61 2.93 10.27 -5.92
CA GLY A 61 2.95 8.88 -6.38
C GLY A 61 4.34 8.45 -6.85
N LEU A 62 4.69 7.20 -6.53
CA LEU A 62 5.91 6.52 -6.93
C LEU A 62 5.54 5.11 -7.41
N ASP A 63 6.39 4.47 -8.19
CA ASP A 63 6.08 3.19 -8.85
C ASP A 63 5.63 2.09 -7.86
N SER A 64 6.12 2.10 -6.61
CA SER A 64 5.83 1.07 -5.60
C SER A 64 6.30 1.46 -4.19
N SER A 65 5.96 0.65 -3.18
CA SER A 65 6.48 0.76 -1.80
C SER A 65 8.01 0.77 -1.75
N VAL A 66 8.66 -0.10 -2.54
CA VAL A 66 10.14 -0.12 -2.67
C VAL A 66 10.64 1.21 -3.25
N GLY A 67 9.95 1.76 -4.25
CA GLY A 67 10.24 3.07 -4.83
C GLY A 67 10.09 4.21 -3.82
N VAL A 68 9.06 4.16 -2.96
CA VAL A 68 8.87 5.13 -1.87
C VAL A 68 10.06 5.13 -0.92
N LEU A 69 10.46 3.95 -0.42
CA LEU A 69 11.60 3.83 0.49
C LEU A 69 12.90 4.25 -0.18
N GLY A 70 13.15 3.82 -1.42
CA GLY A 70 14.35 4.17 -2.19
C GLY A 70 14.49 5.67 -2.39
N ARG A 71 13.41 6.37 -2.70
CA ARG A 71 13.40 7.84 -2.84
C ARG A 71 13.71 8.53 -1.51
N ILE A 72 13.08 8.09 -0.42
CA ILE A 72 13.34 8.63 0.91
C ILE A 72 14.81 8.44 1.30
N GLN A 73 15.39 7.27 1.03
CA GLN A 73 16.81 7.01 1.29
C GLN A 73 17.73 7.91 0.46
N LEU A 74 17.40 8.12 -0.82
CA LEU A 74 18.17 8.99 -1.71
C LEU A 74 18.14 10.45 -1.26
N GLU A 75 16.98 10.95 -0.86
CA GLU A 75 16.78 12.33 -0.40
C GLU A 75 17.32 12.54 1.04
N GLY A 76 17.32 11.50 1.85
CA GLY A 76 17.81 11.52 3.24
C GLY A 76 17.12 12.62 4.08
N GLY A 77 17.89 13.35 4.86
CA GLY A 77 17.40 14.45 5.70
C GLY A 77 16.86 15.66 4.93
N SER A 78 17.00 15.70 3.59
CA SER A 78 16.48 16.77 2.72
C SER A 78 15.16 16.41 2.05
N SER A 79 14.58 15.27 2.37
CA SER A 79 13.28 14.86 1.81
C SER A 79 12.21 15.93 2.06
N LYS A 80 11.37 16.15 1.05
CA LYS A 80 10.23 17.06 1.13
C LYS A 80 8.99 16.39 1.71
N ALA A 81 8.98 15.06 1.80
CA ALA A 81 7.87 14.34 2.38
C ALA A 81 7.81 14.52 3.91
N ASP A 82 6.60 14.63 4.41
CA ASP A 82 6.30 14.60 5.85
C ASP A 82 5.99 13.17 6.29
N ILE A 83 5.42 12.34 5.39
CA ILE A 83 4.98 10.97 5.65
C ILE A 83 5.41 10.08 4.49
N ALA A 84 5.86 8.86 4.82
CA ALA A 84 5.85 7.71 3.92
C ALA A 84 4.60 6.89 4.19
N LEU A 85 3.78 6.62 3.17
CA LEU A 85 2.57 5.83 3.25
C LEU A 85 2.63 4.71 2.21
N GLY A 86 2.26 3.50 2.59
CA GLY A 86 2.30 2.35 1.69
C GLY A 86 3.65 1.64 1.65
N LEU A 87 4.49 1.77 2.67
CA LEU A 87 5.48 0.74 2.98
C LEU A 87 4.73 -0.49 3.50
N ASP A 88 5.38 -1.64 3.49
CA ASP A 88 4.80 -2.87 4.04
C ASP A 88 5.74 -3.51 5.09
N THR A 89 5.24 -4.52 5.80
CA THR A 89 5.98 -5.22 6.84
C THR A 89 7.32 -5.78 6.37
N SER A 90 7.50 -6.07 5.08
CA SER A 90 8.77 -6.56 4.53
C SER A 90 9.87 -5.49 4.47
N LEU A 91 9.48 -4.21 4.53
CA LEU A 91 10.37 -3.06 4.41
C LEU A 91 10.62 -2.34 5.75
N THR A 92 9.80 -2.58 6.79
CA THR A 92 9.85 -1.79 8.04
C THR A 92 11.20 -1.87 8.75
N SER A 93 11.83 -3.06 8.85
CA SER A 93 13.16 -3.19 9.48
C SER A 93 14.25 -2.45 8.68
N ILE A 94 14.19 -2.49 7.35
CA ILE A 94 15.13 -1.74 6.50
C ILE A 94 14.89 -0.23 6.66
N ALA A 95 13.64 0.19 6.64
CA ALA A 95 13.25 1.59 6.81
C ALA A 95 13.68 2.14 8.18
N ALA A 96 13.42 1.41 9.26
CA ALA A 96 13.83 1.81 10.60
C ALA A 96 15.35 1.99 10.75
N LYS A 97 16.15 1.12 10.13
CA LYS A 97 17.63 1.20 10.14
C LYS A 97 18.19 2.42 9.40
N THR A 98 17.41 3.08 8.55
CA THR A 98 17.85 4.33 7.87
C THR A 98 17.99 5.51 8.82
N ASP A 99 17.37 5.45 10.00
CA ASP A 99 17.26 6.56 10.94
C ASP A 99 16.53 7.80 10.37
N LEU A 100 15.67 7.61 9.36
CA LEU A 100 14.93 8.69 8.70
C LEU A 100 13.49 8.87 9.21
N PHE A 101 13.03 8.01 10.13
CA PHE A 101 11.68 8.03 10.67
C PHE A 101 11.62 8.52 12.11
N LEU A 102 10.52 9.17 12.48
CA LEU A 102 10.20 9.59 13.85
C LEU A 102 9.24 8.59 14.48
N PRO A 103 9.33 8.35 15.80
CA PRO A 103 8.30 7.62 16.54
C PRO A 103 6.92 8.26 16.33
N HIS A 104 5.91 7.44 16.04
CA HIS A 104 4.54 7.93 15.81
C HIS A 104 3.88 8.38 17.12
N ASN A 105 4.22 7.78 18.26
CA ASN A 105 3.69 8.10 19.60
C ASN A 105 2.14 7.94 19.70
N LEU A 106 1.56 7.04 18.90
CA LEU A 106 0.12 6.77 18.93
C LEU A 106 -0.17 5.47 19.67
N GLU A 107 -1.30 5.44 20.38
CA GLU A 107 -1.81 4.19 20.96
C GLU A 107 -2.53 3.38 19.88
N THR A 108 -1.96 2.23 19.54
CA THR A 108 -2.48 1.29 18.54
C THR A 108 -3.19 0.10 19.17
N ARG A 109 -2.91 -0.18 20.45
CA ARG A 109 -3.45 -1.32 21.19
C ARG A 109 -4.97 -1.26 21.27
N GLY A 110 -5.63 -2.36 20.86
CA GLY A 110 -7.09 -2.48 20.87
C GLY A 110 -7.82 -1.65 19.82
N LYS A 111 -7.07 -0.98 18.91
CA LYS A 111 -7.64 -0.26 17.77
C LYS A 111 -7.49 -1.00 16.45
N LEU A 112 -6.55 -1.95 16.39
CA LEU A 112 -6.26 -2.73 15.19
C LEU A 112 -7.08 -4.02 15.16
N ALA A 113 -7.45 -4.43 13.95
CA ALA A 113 -8.16 -5.68 13.62
C ALA A 113 -7.31 -6.48 12.62
N LEU A 114 -6.03 -6.62 12.90
CA LEU A 114 -5.14 -7.48 12.12
C LEU A 114 -5.39 -8.94 12.48
N PRO A 115 -5.16 -9.88 11.55
CA PRO A 115 -5.23 -11.31 11.83
C PRO A 115 -4.32 -11.72 13.00
N ASP A 116 -4.73 -12.74 13.75
CA ASP A 116 -4.01 -13.23 14.94
C ASP A 116 -2.55 -13.58 14.65
N ASP A 117 -2.24 -14.01 13.43
CA ASP A 117 -0.90 -14.40 12.99
C ASP A 117 0.09 -13.21 12.96
N VAL A 118 -0.39 -11.98 12.84
CA VAL A 118 0.44 -10.76 12.96
C VAL A 118 0.88 -10.57 14.41
N GLY A 119 0.11 -11.11 15.35
CA GLY A 119 0.33 -10.93 16.76
C GLY A 119 0.04 -9.49 17.20
N PHE A 120 0.79 -9.06 18.19
CA PHE A 120 0.64 -7.75 18.78
C PHE A 120 1.47 -6.71 18.02
N TRP A 121 0.84 -5.62 17.56
CA TRP A 121 1.54 -4.54 16.86
C TRP A 121 2.15 -3.55 17.88
N ASP A 122 3.47 -3.47 17.92
CA ASP A 122 4.24 -2.60 18.83
C ASP A 122 5.37 -1.82 18.12
N ASP A 123 5.34 -1.77 16.77
CA ASP A 123 6.32 -0.99 16.02
C ASP A 123 6.27 0.48 16.42
N PRO A 124 7.40 1.11 16.83
CA PRO A 124 7.38 2.49 17.30
C PRO A 124 7.32 3.54 16.20
N TYR A 125 7.62 3.18 14.95
CA TYR A 125 7.75 4.09 13.81
C TYR A 125 6.59 4.00 12.82
N PHE A 126 6.02 2.81 12.66
CA PHE A 126 5.06 2.52 11.60
C PHE A 126 3.69 2.13 12.17
N VAL A 127 2.65 2.69 11.55
CA VAL A 127 1.24 2.44 11.88
C VAL A 127 0.60 1.70 10.72
N PRO A 128 -0.02 0.53 10.93
CA PRO A 128 -0.72 -0.19 9.89
C PRO A 128 -2.01 0.54 9.50
N PHE A 129 -2.36 0.48 8.21
CA PHE A 129 -3.61 1.08 7.75
C PHE A 129 -4.48 0.12 6.93
N ASP A 130 -3.89 -0.85 6.23
CA ASP A 130 -4.63 -1.94 5.58
C ASP A 130 -3.80 -3.22 5.49
N TRP A 131 -4.43 -4.31 5.06
CA TRP A 131 -3.79 -5.61 4.91
C TRP A 131 -4.54 -6.51 3.94
N GLY A 132 -3.86 -7.54 3.47
CA GLY A 132 -4.40 -8.60 2.62
C GLY A 132 -3.42 -9.74 2.43
N TYR A 133 -3.80 -10.73 1.63
CA TYR A 133 -2.93 -11.83 1.25
C TYR A 133 -2.55 -11.74 -0.22
N PHE A 134 -1.32 -12.09 -0.57
CA PHE A 134 -0.98 -12.32 -1.97
C PHE A 134 -1.66 -13.57 -2.48
N ALA A 135 -2.17 -13.50 -3.71
CA ALA A 135 -2.83 -14.62 -4.36
C ALA A 135 -2.70 -14.49 -5.89
N PHE A 136 -2.75 -15.63 -6.57
CA PHE A 136 -2.94 -15.63 -8.01
C PHE A 136 -4.42 -15.46 -8.32
N ASN A 137 -4.74 -14.45 -9.13
CA ASN A 137 -6.10 -14.18 -9.59
C ASN A 137 -6.31 -14.75 -10.99
N TYR A 138 -7.53 -15.19 -11.28
CA TYR A 138 -7.91 -15.82 -12.52
C TYR A 138 -9.34 -15.48 -12.93
N ASP A 139 -9.67 -15.70 -14.19
CA ASP A 139 -11.02 -15.58 -14.75
C ASP A 139 -11.64 -16.97 -14.92
N LYS A 140 -12.71 -17.29 -14.17
CA LYS A 140 -13.44 -18.56 -14.24
C LYS A 140 -13.97 -18.90 -15.64
N ASN A 141 -14.20 -17.89 -16.49
CA ASN A 141 -14.64 -18.11 -17.87
C ASN A 141 -13.50 -18.61 -18.77
N ARG A 142 -12.24 -18.35 -18.41
CA ARG A 142 -11.05 -18.76 -19.17
C ARG A 142 -10.34 -19.96 -18.55
N LEU A 143 -10.28 -20.01 -17.21
CA LEU A 143 -9.65 -21.07 -16.44
C LEU A 143 -10.66 -21.68 -15.48
N ALA A 144 -11.35 -22.75 -15.93
CA ALA A 144 -12.41 -23.38 -15.15
C ALA A 144 -11.91 -24.09 -13.87
N ASN A 145 -10.65 -24.58 -13.88
CA ASN A 145 -10.03 -25.27 -12.76
C ASN A 145 -8.69 -24.60 -12.45
N ALA A 146 -8.72 -23.59 -11.60
CA ALA A 146 -7.48 -22.96 -11.15
C ALA A 146 -6.72 -23.89 -10.19
N PRO A 147 -5.39 -23.86 -10.20
CA PRO A 147 -4.57 -24.59 -9.24
C PRO A 147 -4.95 -24.25 -7.79
N SER A 148 -4.98 -25.24 -6.93
CA SER A 148 -5.24 -25.10 -5.48
C SER A 148 -3.99 -25.28 -4.62
N SER A 149 -2.82 -25.37 -5.26
CA SER A 149 -1.51 -25.49 -4.62
C SER A 149 -0.40 -25.03 -5.56
N PHE A 150 0.80 -24.75 -5.02
CA PHE A 150 1.97 -24.54 -5.86
C PHE A 150 2.31 -25.76 -6.69
N ASP A 151 2.17 -26.96 -6.13
CA ASP A 151 2.47 -28.20 -6.86
C ASP A 151 1.57 -28.35 -8.09
N GLU A 152 0.27 -28.09 -7.98
CA GLU A 152 -0.65 -28.10 -9.12
C GLU A 152 -0.31 -26.98 -10.13
N LEU A 153 -0.02 -25.77 -9.66
CA LEU A 153 0.39 -24.65 -10.51
C LEU A 153 1.66 -24.99 -11.29
N LEU A 154 2.63 -25.65 -10.66
CA LEU A 154 3.89 -26.02 -11.29
C LEU A 154 3.75 -27.23 -12.24
N ALA A 155 2.79 -28.13 -12.01
CA ALA A 155 2.54 -29.30 -12.85
C ALA A 155 1.85 -28.98 -14.18
N ASP A 156 1.05 -27.91 -14.24
CA ASP A 156 0.33 -27.50 -15.45
C ASP A 156 1.26 -26.76 -16.43
N ASN A 157 1.70 -27.46 -17.48
CA ASN A 157 2.67 -26.92 -18.45
C ASN A 157 2.07 -25.92 -19.45
N ASP A 158 0.74 -25.83 -19.59
CA ASP A 158 0.06 -24.95 -20.53
C ASP A 158 -0.33 -23.60 -19.88
N LEU A 159 -0.25 -23.54 -18.55
CA LEU A 159 -0.65 -22.36 -17.77
C LEU A 159 0.29 -21.16 -18.03
N LYS A 160 -0.32 -20.01 -18.33
CA LYS A 160 0.37 -18.73 -18.56
C LYS A 160 0.17 -17.81 -17.37
N ILE A 161 1.26 -17.36 -16.79
CA ILE A 161 1.25 -16.55 -15.57
C ILE A 161 2.00 -15.25 -15.82
N VAL A 162 1.50 -14.15 -15.28
CA VAL A 162 2.23 -12.89 -15.18
C VAL A 162 2.47 -12.53 -13.71
N ILE A 163 3.72 -12.20 -13.41
CA ILE A 163 4.16 -11.78 -12.07
C ILE A 163 4.92 -10.45 -12.15
N GLN A 164 5.29 -9.91 -11.00
CA GLN A 164 6.07 -8.69 -10.90
C GLN A 164 7.48 -8.98 -10.37
N ASP A 165 8.40 -8.07 -10.65
CA ASP A 165 9.78 -8.13 -10.19
C ASP A 165 9.85 -7.81 -8.67
N PRO A 166 10.41 -8.71 -7.83
CA PRO A 166 10.54 -8.52 -6.39
C PRO A 166 11.43 -7.34 -5.99
N ARG A 167 12.21 -6.81 -6.93
CA ARG A 167 13.10 -5.67 -6.69
C ARG A 167 12.38 -4.33 -6.87
N THR A 168 11.24 -4.33 -7.55
CA THR A 168 10.54 -3.08 -7.95
C THR A 168 9.09 -3.03 -7.52
N ALA A 169 8.42 -4.17 -7.29
CA ALA A 169 7.00 -4.23 -6.98
C ALA A 169 6.69 -5.04 -5.72
N THR A 170 5.77 -4.54 -4.91
CA THR A 170 5.33 -5.20 -3.68
C THR A 170 4.78 -6.60 -3.89
N PRO A 171 3.87 -6.89 -4.87
CA PRO A 171 3.41 -8.26 -5.07
C PRO A 171 4.53 -9.21 -5.50
N GLY A 172 5.47 -8.75 -6.33
CA GLY A 172 6.64 -9.55 -6.70
C GLY A 172 7.50 -9.91 -5.49
N LEU A 173 7.76 -8.95 -4.60
CA LEU A 173 8.43 -9.20 -3.32
C LEU A 173 7.61 -10.18 -2.47
N GLY A 174 6.31 -9.99 -2.39
CA GLY A 174 5.40 -10.87 -1.66
C GLY A 174 5.42 -12.31 -2.15
N LEU A 175 5.43 -12.55 -3.47
CA LEU A 175 5.58 -13.89 -4.03
C LEU A 175 6.92 -14.50 -3.66
N MET A 176 8.01 -13.73 -3.73
CA MET A 176 9.33 -14.22 -3.33
C MET A 176 9.33 -14.64 -1.86
N LEU A 177 8.72 -13.87 -0.98
CA LEU A 177 8.59 -14.20 0.44
C LEU A 177 7.68 -15.42 0.64
N TRP A 178 6.59 -15.53 -0.11
CA TRP A 178 5.66 -16.66 -0.05
C TRP A 178 6.33 -17.98 -0.45
N VAL A 179 7.03 -18.01 -1.58
CA VAL A 179 7.78 -19.19 -2.01
C VAL A 179 8.83 -19.58 -0.98
N ASN A 180 9.58 -18.62 -0.42
CA ASN A 180 10.56 -18.91 0.63
C ASN A 180 9.93 -19.39 1.94
N ALA A 181 8.74 -18.89 2.29
CA ALA A 181 8.03 -19.32 3.49
C ALA A 181 7.49 -20.75 3.38
N VAL A 182 7.15 -21.21 2.17
CA VAL A 182 6.63 -22.54 1.91
C VAL A 182 7.77 -23.55 1.71
N TYR A 183 8.78 -23.19 0.91
CA TYR A 183 9.77 -24.13 0.39
C TYR A 183 11.18 -23.96 0.98
N GLY A 184 11.48 -22.82 1.64
CA GLY A 184 12.77 -22.57 2.26
C GLY A 184 13.94 -22.76 1.27
N GLU A 185 14.87 -23.66 1.58
CA GLU A 185 16.06 -23.94 0.75
C GLU A 185 15.73 -24.50 -0.65
N GLN A 186 14.50 -24.99 -0.87
CA GLN A 186 14.05 -25.49 -2.17
C GLN A 186 13.50 -24.37 -3.08
N ALA A 187 13.41 -23.13 -2.62
CA ALA A 187 12.88 -22.01 -3.38
C ALA A 187 13.54 -21.84 -4.78
N PRO A 188 14.87 -22.01 -4.97
CA PRO A 188 15.48 -21.93 -6.31
C PRO A 188 14.90 -22.92 -7.31
N GLU A 189 14.58 -24.15 -6.88
CA GLU A 189 13.95 -25.16 -7.74
C GLU A 189 12.52 -24.77 -8.15
N ILE A 190 11.79 -24.11 -7.26
CA ILE A 190 10.44 -23.61 -7.53
C ILE A 190 10.48 -22.52 -8.60
N TRP A 191 11.44 -21.59 -8.51
CA TRP A 191 11.63 -20.54 -9.51
C TRP A 191 11.96 -21.13 -10.89
N ALA A 192 12.85 -22.12 -10.95
CA ALA A 192 13.19 -22.82 -12.20
C ALA A 192 11.96 -23.51 -12.85
N LYS A 193 11.06 -24.09 -12.02
CA LYS A 193 9.83 -24.72 -12.50
C LYS A 193 8.77 -23.68 -12.91
N LEU A 194 8.75 -22.50 -12.28
CA LEU A 194 7.82 -21.43 -12.59
C LEU A 194 8.23 -20.68 -13.87
N ALA A 195 9.53 -20.54 -14.14
CA ALA A 195 10.09 -19.77 -15.26
C ALA A 195 9.42 -20.06 -16.63
N PRO A 196 9.23 -21.33 -17.06
CA PRO A 196 8.63 -21.62 -18.37
C PRO A 196 7.14 -21.24 -18.48
N LYS A 197 6.46 -20.96 -17.38
CA LYS A 197 5.03 -20.55 -17.34
C LYS A 197 4.86 -19.04 -17.39
N LEU A 198 5.93 -18.28 -17.17
CA LEU A 198 5.86 -16.83 -17.12
C LEU A 198 5.77 -16.25 -18.53
N VAL A 199 4.68 -15.54 -18.80
CA VAL A 199 4.56 -14.70 -20.00
C VAL A 199 5.59 -13.58 -19.94
N THR A 200 5.67 -12.92 -18.79
CA THR A 200 6.65 -11.88 -18.50
C THR A 200 6.72 -11.60 -17.00
N VAL A 201 7.74 -10.82 -16.61
CA VAL A 201 7.89 -10.23 -15.28
C VAL A 201 7.80 -8.72 -15.44
N THR A 202 6.76 -8.10 -14.90
CA THR A 202 6.53 -6.67 -15.04
C THR A 202 7.22 -5.85 -13.94
N LYS A 203 7.43 -4.56 -14.19
CA LYS A 203 8.02 -3.64 -13.22
C LYS A 203 7.03 -3.29 -12.09
N GLY A 204 5.74 -3.15 -12.43
CA GLY A 204 4.68 -2.69 -11.54
C GLY A 204 3.47 -3.63 -11.52
N TRP A 205 2.62 -3.45 -10.51
CA TRP A 205 1.41 -4.24 -10.34
C TRP A 205 0.41 -4.02 -11.48
N TRP A 206 0.15 -2.76 -11.86
CA TRP A 206 -0.85 -2.43 -12.86
C TRP A 206 -0.50 -3.00 -14.25
N ASP A 207 0.78 -2.99 -14.62
CA ASP A 207 1.24 -3.55 -15.89
C ASP A 207 0.88 -5.05 -15.99
N ALA A 208 1.09 -5.81 -14.90
CA ALA A 208 0.73 -7.23 -14.87
C ALA A 208 -0.79 -7.43 -14.88
N TYR A 209 -1.52 -6.64 -14.10
CA TYR A 209 -2.96 -6.80 -13.95
C TYR A 209 -3.71 -6.45 -15.23
N SER A 210 -3.29 -5.41 -15.97
CA SER A 210 -3.85 -5.05 -17.28
C SER A 210 -3.64 -6.15 -18.31
N MET A 211 -2.45 -6.76 -18.40
CA MET A 211 -2.19 -7.90 -19.28
C MET A 211 -3.14 -9.07 -19.00
N PHE A 212 -3.39 -9.37 -17.73
CA PHE A 212 -4.36 -10.39 -17.35
C PHE A 212 -5.79 -10.03 -17.80
N LEU A 213 -6.23 -8.80 -17.58
CA LEU A 213 -7.56 -8.34 -18.02
C LEU A 213 -7.72 -8.39 -19.54
N GLU A 214 -6.65 -8.11 -20.28
CA GLU A 214 -6.60 -8.21 -21.74
C GLU A 214 -6.53 -9.66 -22.26
N GLY A 215 -6.35 -10.63 -21.36
CA GLY A 215 -6.35 -12.06 -21.70
C GLY A 215 -5.00 -12.60 -22.15
N GLU A 216 -3.90 -11.88 -21.91
CA GLU A 216 -2.55 -12.32 -22.26
C GLU A 216 -2.00 -13.40 -21.32
N ALA A 217 -2.57 -13.52 -20.12
CA ALA A 217 -2.24 -14.54 -19.13
C ALA A 217 -3.50 -15.17 -18.52
N ASP A 218 -3.39 -16.43 -18.11
CA ASP A 218 -4.45 -17.16 -17.42
C ASP A 218 -4.57 -16.75 -15.96
N MET A 219 -3.42 -16.44 -15.34
CA MET A 219 -3.33 -15.99 -13.95
C MET A 219 -2.38 -14.80 -13.79
N VAL A 220 -2.71 -13.96 -12.84
CA VAL A 220 -1.88 -12.82 -12.42
C VAL A 220 -1.64 -12.86 -10.93
N LEU A 221 -0.41 -12.57 -10.51
CA LEU A 221 -0.14 -12.33 -9.11
C LEU A 221 -0.72 -10.99 -8.67
N SER A 222 -1.58 -11.03 -7.66
CA SER A 222 -2.21 -9.86 -7.05
C SER A 222 -2.58 -10.18 -5.59
N TYR A 223 -3.79 -9.84 -5.17
CA TYR A 223 -4.26 -10.02 -3.79
C TYR A 223 -5.50 -10.91 -3.72
N SER A 224 -5.69 -11.56 -2.59
CA SER A 224 -6.91 -12.32 -2.28
C SER A 224 -8.18 -11.47 -2.34
N THR A 225 -8.01 -10.16 -2.21
CA THR A 225 -9.09 -9.16 -2.21
C THR A 225 -9.37 -8.56 -3.58
N SER A 226 -8.52 -8.78 -4.59
CA SER A 226 -8.73 -8.23 -5.94
C SER A 226 -10.09 -8.59 -6.58
N PRO A 227 -10.68 -9.80 -6.35
CA PRO A 227 -12.00 -10.12 -6.88
C PRO A 227 -13.12 -9.21 -6.38
N ALA A 228 -12.97 -8.59 -5.18
CA ALA A 228 -13.97 -7.67 -4.65
C ALA A 228 -14.16 -6.42 -5.54
N TYR A 229 -13.09 -5.94 -6.17
CA TYR A 229 -13.20 -4.86 -7.15
C TYR A 229 -14.15 -5.21 -8.28
N HIS A 230 -13.94 -6.36 -8.91
CA HIS A 230 -14.77 -6.80 -10.03
C HIS A 230 -16.21 -7.05 -9.61
N LEU A 231 -16.41 -7.65 -8.44
CA LEU A 231 -17.75 -7.94 -7.93
C LEU A 231 -18.52 -6.66 -7.57
N ILE A 232 -17.89 -5.73 -6.85
CA ILE A 232 -18.57 -4.56 -6.28
C ILE A 232 -18.63 -3.39 -7.27
N ALA A 233 -17.52 -3.10 -7.98
CA ALA A 233 -17.44 -1.94 -8.86
C ALA A 233 -17.85 -2.24 -10.30
N GLU A 234 -17.66 -3.48 -10.77
CA GLU A 234 -17.95 -3.86 -12.16
C GLU A 234 -19.15 -4.82 -12.29
N GLU A 235 -19.73 -5.31 -11.17
CA GLU A 235 -20.81 -6.30 -11.14
C GLU A 235 -20.44 -7.61 -11.88
N LYS A 236 -19.14 -7.99 -11.84
CA LYS A 236 -18.59 -9.20 -12.46
C LYS A 236 -18.17 -10.22 -11.38
N ASP A 237 -18.74 -11.41 -11.42
CA ASP A 237 -18.54 -12.49 -10.44
C ASP A 237 -17.61 -13.61 -10.91
N HIS A 238 -17.06 -13.48 -12.13
CA HIS A 238 -16.22 -14.52 -12.73
C HIS A 238 -14.72 -14.38 -12.38
N TYR A 239 -14.29 -13.27 -11.84
CA TYR A 239 -12.93 -13.14 -11.31
C TYR A 239 -12.81 -13.75 -9.91
N ALA A 240 -11.73 -14.48 -9.66
CA ALA A 240 -11.50 -15.14 -8.39
C ALA A 240 -10.01 -15.17 -8.05
N ALA A 241 -9.71 -15.37 -6.77
CA ALA A 241 -8.38 -15.67 -6.29
C ALA A 241 -8.25 -17.18 -6.03
N ALA A 242 -7.13 -17.78 -6.45
CA ALA A 242 -6.84 -19.19 -6.22
C ALA A 242 -6.42 -19.41 -4.76
N GLY A 243 -7.13 -20.28 -4.04
CA GLY A 243 -6.82 -20.64 -2.66
C GLY A 243 -5.82 -21.76 -2.61
N PHE A 244 -4.59 -21.51 -2.13
CA PHE A 244 -3.53 -22.50 -2.08
C PHE A 244 -3.51 -23.25 -0.74
N ALA A 245 -3.39 -24.57 -0.81
CA ALA A 245 -3.36 -25.46 0.35
C ALA A 245 -2.19 -25.19 1.30
N GLU A 246 -1.07 -24.70 0.79
CA GLU A 246 0.10 -24.30 1.57
C GLU A 246 -0.14 -23.05 2.41
N GLY A 247 -1.25 -22.34 2.18
CA GLY A 247 -1.57 -21.05 2.78
C GLY A 247 -1.10 -19.88 1.92
N HIS A 248 -1.27 -18.67 2.43
CA HIS A 248 -0.93 -17.43 1.71
C HIS A 248 -0.02 -16.52 2.53
N TYR A 249 0.81 -15.75 1.84
CA TYR A 249 1.67 -14.77 2.49
C TYR A 249 0.89 -13.46 2.70
N MET A 250 0.92 -12.96 3.94
CA MET A 250 0.23 -11.74 4.33
C MET A 250 1.07 -10.51 4.01
N GLN A 251 0.41 -9.45 3.58
CA GLN A 251 0.93 -8.09 3.53
C GLN A 251 0.17 -7.22 4.51
N VAL A 252 0.89 -6.42 5.28
CA VAL A 252 0.32 -5.33 6.08
C VAL A 252 0.98 -4.04 5.62
N GLU A 253 0.20 -3.10 5.11
CA GLU A 253 0.71 -1.79 4.70
C GLU A 253 0.74 -0.82 5.86
N VAL A 254 1.79 0.01 5.88
CA VAL A 254 2.08 0.89 7.00
C VAL A 254 2.42 2.30 6.54
N ALA A 255 2.23 3.25 7.46
CA ALA A 255 2.64 4.64 7.28
C ALA A 255 3.54 5.10 8.42
N GLY A 256 4.53 5.97 8.10
CA GLY A 256 5.49 6.50 9.08
C GLY A 256 5.81 7.97 8.85
N VAL A 257 6.09 8.70 9.94
CA VAL A 257 6.46 10.12 9.91
C VAL A 257 7.96 10.27 9.65
N LEU A 258 8.33 11.14 8.71
CA LEU A 258 9.74 11.39 8.40
C LEU A 258 10.38 12.42 9.33
N LYS A 259 11.67 12.23 9.66
CA LYS A 259 12.47 13.18 10.46
C LYS A 259 12.68 14.52 9.75
N SER A 260 12.67 14.54 8.42
CA SER A 260 12.76 15.74 7.60
C SER A 260 11.54 16.66 7.75
N SER A 261 10.40 16.13 8.18
CA SER A 261 9.16 16.91 8.35
C SER A 261 9.35 18.11 9.27
N LYS A 262 8.88 19.26 8.80
CA LYS A 262 8.79 20.49 9.61
C LYS A 262 7.44 20.60 10.34
N LYS A 263 6.55 19.63 10.12
CA LYS A 263 5.18 19.58 10.66
C LYS A 263 4.88 18.21 11.31
N PRO A 264 5.75 17.68 12.19
CA PRO A 264 5.58 16.31 12.71
C PRO A 264 4.30 16.14 13.52
N ALA A 265 3.77 17.19 14.13
CA ALA A 265 2.48 17.15 14.82
C ALA A 265 1.32 16.93 13.85
N LEU A 266 1.31 17.63 12.70
CA LEU A 266 0.31 17.46 11.65
C LEU A 266 0.42 16.07 10.99
N ALA A 267 1.65 15.59 10.77
CA ALA A 267 1.89 14.25 10.24
C ALA A 267 1.37 13.15 11.19
N ARG A 268 1.60 13.29 12.51
CA ARG A 268 1.03 12.35 13.49
C ARG A 268 -0.49 12.42 13.58
N LEU A 269 -1.08 13.61 13.44
CA LEU A 269 -2.53 13.77 13.37
C LEU A 269 -3.09 13.02 12.15
N PHE A 270 -2.41 13.08 11.00
CA PHE A 270 -2.80 12.30 9.82
C PHE A 270 -2.78 10.80 10.10
N LEU A 271 -1.69 10.26 10.68
CA LEU A 271 -1.62 8.84 11.04
C LEU A 271 -2.70 8.43 12.06
N GLN A 272 -3.02 9.31 13.03
CA GLN A 272 -4.10 9.06 13.97
C GLN A 272 -5.45 8.97 13.25
N LYS A 273 -5.73 9.91 12.35
CA LYS A 273 -6.97 9.94 11.56
C LYS A 273 -7.07 8.78 10.59
N LEU A 274 -5.93 8.33 10.04
CA LEU A 274 -5.88 7.17 9.15
C LEU A 274 -6.39 5.88 9.84
N MET A 275 -6.29 5.77 11.17
CA MET A 275 -6.84 4.67 11.97
C MET A 275 -8.29 4.88 12.41
N GLU A 276 -8.90 6.03 12.12
CA GLU A 276 -10.30 6.30 12.48
C GLU A 276 -11.26 5.78 11.40
N LYS A 277 -12.50 5.53 11.80
CA LYS A 277 -13.53 4.90 10.97
C LYS A 277 -13.71 5.57 9.61
N GLU A 278 -13.75 6.89 9.59
CA GLU A 278 -14.02 7.69 8.39
C GLU A 278 -12.99 7.42 7.29
N MET A 279 -11.71 7.25 7.64
CA MET A 279 -10.66 6.93 6.66
C MET A 279 -10.54 5.42 6.42
N GLN A 280 -10.68 4.60 7.44
CA GLN A 280 -10.58 3.16 7.32
C GLN A 280 -11.68 2.56 6.42
N SER A 281 -12.88 3.13 6.44
CA SER A 281 -14.00 2.70 5.60
C SER A 281 -13.87 3.10 4.12
N ILE A 282 -12.88 3.95 3.78
CA ILE A 282 -12.54 4.28 2.39
C ILE A 282 -11.76 3.13 1.72
N LEU A 283 -10.84 2.50 2.46
CA LEU A 283 -9.86 1.55 1.93
C LEU A 283 -10.48 0.33 1.23
N PRO A 284 -11.51 -0.35 1.78
CA PRO A 284 -12.06 -1.55 1.15
C PRO A 284 -12.65 -1.34 -0.25
N THR A 285 -13.09 -0.13 -0.59
CA THR A 285 -13.72 0.17 -1.89
C THR A 285 -12.85 1.04 -2.81
N THR A 286 -11.64 1.39 -2.39
CA THR A 286 -10.73 2.22 -3.19
C THR A 286 -9.32 1.63 -3.29
N ASN A 287 -8.82 1.01 -2.21
CA ASN A 287 -7.56 0.26 -2.21
C ASN A 287 -7.79 -1.26 -2.34
N TRP A 288 -9.04 -1.69 -2.15
CA TRP A 288 -9.45 -3.10 -2.25
C TRP A 288 -8.67 -4.01 -1.29
N MET A 289 -8.41 -3.51 -0.08
CA MET A 289 -7.72 -4.19 1.00
C MET A 289 -8.59 -4.18 2.26
N TYR A 290 -8.33 -5.10 3.19
CA TYR A 290 -8.99 -5.09 4.50
C TYR A 290 -8.48 -3.89 5.32
N PRO A 291 -9.36 -3.16 6.03
CA PRO A 291 -8.92 -2.09 6.92
C PRO A 291 -8.13 -2.68 8.10
N ALA A 292 -7.04 -2.01 8.51
CA ALA A 292 -6.24 -2.47 9.64
C ALA A 292 -6.85 -2.10 10.99
N ALA A 293 -7.72 -1.08 11.06
CA ALA A 293 -8.38 -0.72 12.30
C ALA A 293 -9.76 -1.38 12.43
N ALA A 294 -10.09 -1.78 13.65
CA ALA A 294 -11.36 -2.45 14.00
C ALA A 294 -12.61 -1.58 13.73
N SER A 295 -12.43 -0.28 13.53
CA SER A 295 -13.52 0.67 13.25
C SER A 295 -13.92 0.73 11.78
N GLY A 296 -13.11 0.20 10.84
CA GLY A 296 -13.39 0.24 9.41
C GLY A 296 -14.56 -0.66 9.02
N ASP A 297 -15.45 -0.16 8.17
CA ASP A 297 -16.54 -0.97 7.59
C ASP A 297 -15.99 -1.77 6.41
N VAL A 298 -16.35 -3.04 6.32
CA VAL A 298 -16.00 -3.95 5.21
C VAL A 298 -17.26 -4.27 4.41
N PRO A 299 -17.30 -4.03 3.09
CA PRO A 299 -18.47 -4.34 2.25
C PRO A 299 -18.81 -5.83 2.22
N GLU A 300 -20.09 -6.17 1.98
CA GLU A 300 -20.58 -7.56 1.92
C GLU A 300 -19.80 -8.43 0.93
N GLY A 301 -19.40 -7.88 -0.24
CA GLY A 301 -18.62 -8.60 -1.25
C GLY A 301 -17.23 -9.10 -0.80
N PHE A 302 -16.74 -8.66 0.37
CA PHE A 302 -15.53 -9.21 0.99
C PHE A 302 -15.77 -10.53 1.73
N GLY A 303 -17.03 -10.85 2.07
CA GLY A 303 -17.38 -12.09 2.78
C GLY A 303 -17.16 -13.36 1.94
N ASP A 304 -17.17 -13.25 0.61
CA ASP A 304 -16.99 -14.36 -0.33
C ASP A 304 -15.54 -14.56 -0.77
N LEU A 305 -14.61 -13.72 -0.29
CA LEU A 305 -13.20 -13.84 -0.63
C LEU A 305 -12.55 -15.05 0.07
N ILE A 306 -11.47 -15.55 -0.54
CA ILE A 306 -10.72 -16.65 0.07
C ILE A 306 -10.22 -16.24 1.46
N ASN A 307 -10.43 -17.13 2.43
CA ASN A 307 -9.84 -17.02 3.76
C ASN A 307 -8.81 -18.15 3.92
N PRO A 308 -7.50 -17.85 3.83
CA PRO A 308 -6.47 -18.88 3.88
C PRO A 308 -6.52 -19.69 5.18
N ALA A 309 -6.41 -21.01 5.06
CA ALA A 309 -6.33 -21.90 6.23
C ALA A 309 -5.02 -21.72 7.02
N LYS A 310 -4.01 -21.12 6.39
CA LYS A 310 -2.70 -20.81 6.99
C LYS A 310 -2.18 -19.49 6.43
N SER A 311 -1.74 -18.64 7.32
CA SER A 311 -1.00 -17.41 6.98
C SER A 311 0.49 -17.63 7.07
N HIS A 312 1.24 -16.96 6.20
CA HIS A 312 2.69 -16.83 6.28
C HIS A 312 3.04 -15.36 6.44
N LEU A 313 3.91 -15.07 7.39
CA LEU A 313 4.47 -13.73 7.59
C LEU A 313 5.84 -13.87 8.24
N PHE A 314 6.90 -13.48 7.55
CA PHE A 314 8.21 -13.36 8.18
C PHE A 314 8.28 -12.09 9.04
N SER A 315 9.06 -12.15 10.12
CA SER A 315 9.40 -10.91 10.79
C SER A 315 10.22 -9.99 9.87
N PRO A 316 10.11 -8.67 10.03
CA PRO A 316 10.86 -7.70 9.22
C PRO A 316 12.38 -7.93 9.25
N GLU A 317 12.92 -8.44 10.38
CA GLU A 317 14.34 -8.75 10.54
C GLU A 317 14.77 -9.93 9.69
N VAL A 318 13.96 -10.98 9.61
CA VAL A 318 14.22 -12.16 8.75
C VAL A 318 14.26 -11.73 7.30
N VAL A 319 13.31 -10.90 6.86
CA VAL A 319 13.31 -10.36 5.49
C VAL A 319 14.56 -9.53 5.23
N ALA A 320 14.89 -8.59 6.14
CA ALA A 320 16.05 -7.72 6.00
C ALA A 320 17.39 -8.49 5.95
N GLN A 321 17.48 -9.66 6.58
CA GLN A 321 18.67 -10.48 6.59
C GLN A 321 18.83 -11.33 5.32
N ASN A 322 17.72 -11.79 4.74
CA ASN A 322 17.76 -12.80 3.68
C ASN A 322 17.40 -12.27 2.28
N ARG A 323 16.75 -11.09 2.19
CA ARG A 323 16.22 -10.54 0.94
C ARG A 323 17.22 -10.54 -0.21
N ASP A 324 18.45 -10.14 0.03
CA ASP A 324 19.46 -10.04 -1.02
C ASP A 324 19.84 -11.42 -1.57
N GLN A 325 19.88 -12.46 -0.73
CA GLN A 325 20.11 -13.83 -1.17
C GLN A 325 18.89 -14.36 -1.92
N TRP A 326 17.68 -14.17 -1.40
CA TRP A 326 16.45 -14.62 -2.06
C TRP A 326 16.24 -13.96 -3.43
N VAL A 327 16.64 -12.69 -3.59
CA VAL A 327 16.62 -12.02 -4.91
C VAL A 327 17.61 -12.69 -5.88
N LYS A 328 18.82 -13.10 -5.44
CA LYS A 328 19.77 -13.83 -6.28
C LYS A 328 19.21 -15.19 -6.70
N ASP A 329 18.65 -15.92 -5.74
CA ASP A 329 18.05 -17.24 -5.98
C ASP A 329 16.89 -17.13 -6.99
N TRP A 330 16.08 -16.08 -6.88
CA TRP A 330 15.01 -15.79 -7.81
C TRP A 330 15.54 -15.49 -9.22
N VAL A 331 16.56 -14.62 -9.34
CA VAL A 331 17.19 -14.28 -10.65
C VAL A 331 17.82 -15.51 -11.29
N GLU A 332 18.55 -16.30 -10.53
CA GLU A 332 19.21 -17.52 -11.02
C GLU A 332 18.18 -18.56 -11.45
N GLY A 333 17.12 -18.78 -10.65
CA GLY A 333 16.06 -19.74 -10.97
C GLY A 333 15.27 -19.36 -12.23
N LEU A 334 14.95 -18.09 -12.43
CA LEU A 334 14.25 -17.64 -13.65
C LEU A 334 15.14 -17.58 -14.91
N SER A 335 16.45 -17.69 -14.76
CA SER A 335 17.40 -17.64 -15.88
C SER A 335 17.77 -19.03 -16.45
N GLN A 336 17.25 -20.10 -15.85
CA GLN A 336 17.45 -21.48 -16.29
C GLN A 336 16.41 -21.88 -17.35
#